data_92c8676b3ae117dbd02c9d1fb3f059d4
#
_entry.id   92c8676b3ae117dbd02c9d1fb3f059d4
#
_cell.length_a   1.000
_cell.length_b   1.000
_cell.length_c   1.000
_cell.angle_alpha   90.00
_cell.angle_beta   90.00
_cell.angle_gamma   90.00
#
_symmetry.space_group_name_H-M   'P 1'
#
loop_
_entity.id
_entity.type
_entity.pdbx_description
1 polymer ?
#
loop_
_entity_poly.entity_id
_entity_poly.type
_entity_poly.pdbx_seq_one_letter_code
_entity_poly.pdbx_strand_id
1 'polypeptide(L)'
;MHRNKPIFYRALLLTGVNLLLRVVGTSFQVYLSRCIGAAGIGLIQLVLSVGSLSMVAGIAGIRTATMYLTAEELGKRRPQNLCHILSTCFAYSILCSGTVATGLFLGAPWMATHWIGNVQVIPSLRLFAVFLPVVCLSGVMSGYFTAANRIGTLAAVEVAEQLCSMVVTLASLFLWAGKDAERSCLCVVLGGGVSACVTLTALVWLRVREKSPSGQPIPVRQRLLHAAVPLAGADVVRSCISTT
;
A
#
# COMPACT_ATOMS: atom_id res chain seq x y z
N MET A 1 9.27 23.50 29.70
CA MET A 1 8.54 22.23 29.81
C MET A 1 7.21 22.18 29.04
N HIS A 2 6.87 23.16 28.19
CA HIS A 2 5.55 23.28 27.53
C HIS A 2 5.52 22.90 26.04
N ARG A 3 6.66 22.49 25.44
CA ARG A 3 6.78 22.26 23.97
C ARG A 3 6.45 20.83 23.51
N ASN A 4 6.29 19.86 24.42
CA ASN A 4 6.07 18.45 24.10
C ASN A 4 4.58 18.03 24.05
N LYS A 5 3.66 18.86 24.57
CA LYS A 5 2.22 18.56 24.57
C LYS A 5 1.62 18.33 23.16
N PRO A 6 1.94 19.15 22.11
CA PRO A 6 1.35 18.94 20.80
C PRO A 6 1.88 17.68 20.10
N ILE A 7 3.11 17.23 20.37
CA ILE A 7 3.69 16.03 19.78
C ILE A 7 3.05 14.78 20.40
N PHE A 8 2.94 14.76 21.72
CA PHE A 8 2.29 13.66 22.45
C PHE A 8 0.83 13.49 22.06
N TYR A 9 0.08 14.59 21.96
CA TYR A 9 -1.33 14.55 21.53
C TYR A 9 -1.49 14.04 20.09
N ARG A 10 -0.61 14.44 19.16
CA ARG A 10 -0.61 13.94 17.77
C ARG A 10 -0.27 12.45 17.70
N ALA A 11 0.68 11.98 18.50
CA ALA A 11 1.01 10.56 18.57
C ALA A 11 -0.14 9.74 19.13
N LEU A 12 -0.78 10.22 20.21
CA LEU A 12 -1.94 9.57 20.82
C LEU A 12 -3.12 9.50 19.84
N LEU A 13 -3.39 10.60 19.13
CA LEU A 13 -4.45 10.66 18.13
C LEU A 13 -4.20 9.69 17.00
N LEU A 14 -2.96 9.61 16.49
CA LEU A 14 -2.58 8.66 15.45
C LEU A 14 -2.75 7.21 15.91
N THR A 15 -2.33 6.89 17.13
CA THR A 15 -2.51 5.56 17.71
C THR A 15 -3.99 5.22 17.86
N GLY A 16 -4.81 6.18 18.32
CA GLY A 16 -6.25 6.02 18.41
C GLY A 16 -6.92 5.76 17.07
N VAL A 17 -6.55 6.53 16.03
CA VAL A 17 -7.06 6.34 14.66
C VAL A 17 -6.66 4.96 14.14
N ASN A 18 -5.40 4.54 14.29
CA ASN A 18 -4.94 3.22 13.84
C ASN A 18 -5.66 2.08 14.56
N LEU A 19 -5.90 2.23 15.86
CA LEU A 19 -6.65 1.24 16.64
C LEU A 19 -8.10 1.15 16.15
N LEU A 20 -8.73 2.29 15.91
CA LEU A 20 -10.11 2.37 15.43
C LEU A 20 -10.22 1.72 14.03
N LEU A 21 -9.29 2.03 13.11
CA LEU A 21 -9.22 1.40 11.79
C LEU A 21 -9.08 -0.13 11.89
N ARG A 22 -8.28 -0.61 12.84
CA ARG A 22 -8.08 -2.03 13.05
C ARG A 22 -9.35 -2.72 13.56
N VAL A 23 -10.06 -2.09 14.49
CA VAL A 23 -11.37 -2.59 14.99
C VAL A 23 -12.40 -2.62 13.88
N VAL A 24 -12.51 -1.53 13.10
CA VAL A 24 -13.44 -1.44 11.97
C VAL A 24 -13.10 -2.50 10.91
N GLY A 25 -11.82 -2.66 10.55
CA GLY A 25 -11.36 -3.68 9.61
C GLY A 25 -11.67 -5.10 10.06
N THR A 26 -11.43 -5.41 11.33
CA THR A 26 -11.73 -6.74 11.90
C THR A 26 -13.25 -6.99 11.93
N SER A 27 -14.05 -5.99 12.32
CA SER A 27 -15.51 -6.09 12.31
C SER A 27 -16.06 -6.34 10.90
N PHE A 28 -15.48 -5.66 9.91
CA PHE A 28 -15.82 -5.89 8.51
C PHE A 28 -15.46 -7.31 8.05
N GLN A 29 -14.32 -7.83 8.46
CA GLN A 29 -13.88 -9.19 8.13
C GLN A 29 -14.81 -10.25 8.76
N VAL A 30 -15.27 -10.01 9.99
CA VAL A 30 -16.28 -10.87 10.66
C VAL A 30 -17.61 -10.82 9.92
N TYR A 31 -18.05 -9.64 9.49
CA TYR A 31 -19.26 -9.50 8.68
C TYR A 31 -19.14 -10.26 7.35
N LEU A 32 -18.02 -10.11 6.67
CA LEU A 32 -17.71 -10.79 5.42
C LEU A 32 -17.75 -12.32 5.59
N SER A 33 -17.21 -12.82 6.71
CA SER A 33 -17.24 -14.24 7.06
C SER A 33 -18.66 -14.81 7.20
N ARG A 34 -19.57 -14.01 7.72
CA ARG A 34 -20.98 -14.41 7.81
C ARG A 34 -21.69 -14.45 6.45
N CYS A 35 -21.30 -13.56 5.54
CA CYS A 35 -21.90 -13.48 4.21
C CYS A 35 -21.39 -14.57 3.26
N ILE A 36 -20.08 -14.88 3.30
CA ILE A 36 -19.40 -15.73 2.30
C ILE A 36 -19.17 -17.15 2.86
N GLY A 37 -19.19 -17.30 4.19
CA GLY A 37 -18.90 -18.56 4.86
C GLY A 37 -17.39 -18.79 5.08
N ALA A 38 -17.07 -19.81 5.91
CA ALA A 38 -15.70 -20.09 6.33
C ALA A 38 -14.77 -20.49 5.18
N ALA A 39 -15.27 -21.27 4.23
CA ALA A 39 -14.49 -21.70 3.06
C ALA A 39 -14.10 -20.52 2.16
N GLY A 40 -15.03 -19.57 1.95
CA GLY A 40 -14.76 -18.38 1.15
C GLY A 40 -13.75 -17.44 1.81
N ILE A 41 -13.82 -17.27 3.12
CA ILE A 41 -12.82 -16.48 3.87
C ILE A 41 -11.43 -17.15 3.79
N GLY A 42 -11.34 -18.48 3.91
CA GLY A 42 -10.08 -19.20 3.76
C GLY A 42 -9.44 -18.93 2.39
N LEU A 43 -10.23 -18.94 1.33
CA LEU A 43 -9.79 -18.63 -0.02
C LEU A 43 -9.29 -17.18 -0.16
N ILE A 44 -10.03 -16.22 0.40
CA ILE A 44 -9.62 -14.80 0.40
C ILE A 44 -8.29 -14.63 1.15
N GLN A 45 -8.13 -15.26 2.30
CA GLN A 45 -6.89 -15.18 3.09
C GLN A 45 -5.68 -15.74 2.33
N LEU A 46 -5.85 -16.84 1.59
CA LEU A 46 -4.77 -17.39 0.75
C LEU A 46 -4.38 -16.42 -0.37
N VAL A 47 -5.36 -15.80 -1.05
CA VAL A 47 -5.08 -14.78 -2.08
C VAL A 47 -4.39 -13.56 -1.49
N LEU A 48 -4.86 -13.08 -0.33
CA LEU A 48 -4.24 -11.95 0.35
C LEU A 48 -2.83 -12.27 0.86
N SER A 49 -2.53 -13.52 1.25
CA SER A 49 -1.18 -13.95 1.63
C SER A 49 -0.21 -13.89 0.45
N VAL A 50 -0.60 -14.41 -0.71
CA VAL A 50 0.19 -14.28 -1.96
C VAL A 50 0.33 -12.81 -2.34
N GLY A 51 -0.75 -12.05 -2.21
CA GLY A 51 -0.77 -10.61 -2.44
C GLY A 51 0.20 -9.86 -1.54
N SER A 52 0.22 -10.16 -0.25
CA SER A 52 1.11 -9.50 0.73
C SER A 52 2.58 -9.79 0.45
N LEU A 53 2.94 -11.03 0.11
CA LEU A 53 4.30 -11.38 -0.34
C LEU A 53 4.71 -10.60 -1.58
N SER A 54 3.81 -10.51 -2.57
CA SER A 54 4.05 -9.74 -3.79
C SER A 54 4.18 -8.25 -3.52
N MET A 55 3.41 -7.70 -2.58
CA MET A 55 3.55 -6.30 -2.13
C MET A 55 4.90 -6.05 -1.49
N VAL A 56 5.36 -6.91 -0.58
CA VAL A 56 6.67 -6.77 0.07
C VAL A 56 7.78 -6.80 -0.98
N ALA A 57 7.72 -7.72 -1.94
CA ALA A 57 8.68 -7.79 -3.04
C ALA A 57 8.60 -6.56 -3.97
N GLY A 58 7.38 -6.06 -4.27
CA GLY A 58 7.16 -4.91 -5.13
C GLY A 58 7.55 -3.57 -4.51
N ILE A 59 7.33 -3.40 -3.20
CA ILE A 59 7.73 -2.20 -2.45
C ILE A 59 9.25 -2.14 -2.29
N ALA A 60 9.95 -3.29 -2.13
CA ALA A 60 11.42 -3.43 -2.11
C ALA A 60 12.14 -2.29 -1.35
N GLY A 61 11.67 -1.95 -0.15
CA GLY A 61 12.26 -0.91 0.68
C GLY A 61 12.05 0.55 0.20
N ILE A 62 11.34 0.76 -0.92
CA ILE A 62 11.20 2.09 -1.53
C ILE A 62 10.45 3.08 -0.64
N ARG A 63 9.46 2.63 0.13
CA ARG A 63 8.73 3.46 1.10
C ARG A 63 9.69 4.05 2.13
N THR A 64 10.54 3.21 2.72
CA THR A 64 11.53 3.59 3.74
C THR A 64 12.63 4.46 3.13
N ALA A 65 13.10 4.12 1.91
CA ALA A 65 14.07 4.92 1.18
C ALA A 65 13.53 6.32 0.84
N THR A 66 12.27 6.41 0.39
CA THR A 66 11.61 7.70 0.12
C THR A 66 11.50 8.54 1.38
N MET A 67 11.10 7.91 2.50
CA MET A 67 11.01 8.58 3.80
C MET A 67 12.37 9.12 4.22
N TYR A 68 13.43 8.32 4.12
CA TYR A 68 14.79 8.70 4.50
C TYR A 68 15.32 9.86 3.64
N LEU A 69 15.27 9.73 2.29
CA LEU A 69 15.75 10.74 1.36
C LEU A 69 14.99 12.07 1.50
N THR A 70 13.67 11.99 1.69
CA THR A 70 12.84 13.17 1.89
C THR A 70 13.19 13.86 3.22
N ALA A 71 13.37 13.11 4.31
CA ALA A 71 13.76 13.66 5.60
C ALA A 71 15.15 14.30 5.56
N GLU A 72 16.11 13.69 4.85
CA GLU A 72 17.47 14.22 4.67
C GLU A 72 17.46 15.59 3.95
N GLU A 73 16.71 15.71 2.85
CA GLU A 73 16.66 16.99 2.08
C GLU A 73 15.87 18.08 2.81
N LEU A 74 14.80 17.69 3.54
CA LEU A 74 14.08 18.63 4.41
C LEU A 74 14.98 19.12 5.56
N GLY A 75 15.80 18.25 6.15
CA GLY A 75 16.78 18.60 7.18
C GLY A 75 17.85 19.55 6.65
N LYS A 76 18.27 19.40 5.39
CA LYS A 76 19.22 20.29 4.70
C LYS A 76 18.59 21.60 4.21
N ARG A 77 17.29 21.83 4.45
CA ARG A 77 16.51 22.99 4.01
C ARG A 77 16.56 23.20 2.48
N ARG A 78 16.56 22.11 1.71
CA ARG A 78 16.57 22.13 0.23
C ARG A 78 15.27 21.55 -0.35
N PRO A 79 14.12 22.22 -0.21
CA PRO A 79 12.83 21.72 -0.68
C PRO A 79 12.75 21.60 -2.22
N GLN A 80 13.67 22.22 -2.93
CA GLN A 80 13.75 22.23 -4.39
C GLN A 80 14.00 20.82 -4.97
N ASN A 81 14.70 19.95 -4.23
CA ASN A 81 15.09 18.61 -4.69
C ASN A 81 13.99 17.56 -4.49
N LEU A 82 12.96 17.88 -3.72
CA LEU A 82 11.90 16.93 -3.36
C LEU A 82 11.14 16.38 -4.59
N CYS A 83 10.89 17.22 -5.59
CA CYS A 83 10.26 16.77 -6.84
C CYS A 83 11.11 15.74 -7.58
N HIS A 84 12.41 15.96 -7.63
CA HIS A 84 13.33 15.05 -8.32
C HIS A 84 13.48 13.72 -7.57
N ILE A 85 13.55 13.76 -6.23
CA ILE A 85 13.55 12.56 -5.39
C ILE A 85 12.27 11.75 -5.60
N LEU A 86 11.10 12.41 -5.53
CA LEU A 86 9.83 11.73 -5.76
C LEU A 86 9.78 11.09 -7.15
N SER A 87 10.12 11.84 -8.20
CA SER A 87 10.12 11.33 -9.57
C SER A 87 11.01 10.09 -9.72
N THR A 88 12.21 10.11 -9.12
CA THR A 88 13.14 8.98 -9.16
C THR A 88 12.60 7.78 -8.36
N CYS A 89 12.01 8.03 -7.18
CA CYS A 89 11.35 6.98 -6.39
C CYS A 89 10.14 6.38 -7.11
N PHE A 90 9.34 7.20 -7.81
CA PHE A 90 8.24 6.72 -8.63
C PHE A 90 8.72 5.83 -9.78
N ALA A 91 9.75 6.27 -10.52
CA ALA A 91 10.32 5.48 -11.62
C ALA A 91 10.85 4.12 -11.14
N TYR A 92 11.58 4.12 -10.02
CA TYR A 92 12.07 2.89 -9.42
C TYR A 92 10.92 1.99 -8.94
N SER A 93 9.92 2.56 -8.28
CA SER A 93 8.74 1.81 -7.80
C SER A 93 7.97 1.17 -8.96
N ILE A 94 7.78 1.88 -10.08
CA ILE A 94 7.12 1.34 -11.28
C ILE A 94 7.92 0.16 -11.85
N LEU A 95 9.25 0.27 -11.92
CA LEU A 95 10.10 -0.81 -12.41
C LEU A 95 10.01 -2.06 -11.51
N CYS A 96 10.22 -1.90 -10.21
CA CYS A 96 10.19 -3.02 -9.26
C CYS A 96 8.79 -3.63 -9.16
N SER A 97 7.75 -2.82 -8.97
CA SER A 97 6.39 -3.32 -8.86
C SER A 97 5.87 -3.89 -10.19
N GLY A 98 6.29 -3.32 -11.33
CA GLY A 98 5.95 -3.82 -12.65
C GLY A 98 6.54 -5.21 -12.93
N THR A 99 7.80 -5.45 -12.56
CA THR A 99 8.42 -6.77 -12.70
C THR A 99 7.73 -7.81 -11.82
N VAL A 100 7.44 -7.47 -10.55
CA VAL A 100 6.71 -8.37 -9.63
C VAL A 100 5.28 -8.59 -10.10
N ALA A 101 4.59 -7.55 -10.58
CA ALA A 101 3.23 -7.65 -11.12
C ALA A 101 3.18 -8.57 -12.34
N THR A 102 4.13 -8.42 -13.26
CA THR A 102 4.24 -9.29 -14.44
C THR A 102 4.52 -10.74 -14.03
N GLY A 103 5.44 -10.96 -13.08
CA GLY A 103 5.74 -12.27 -12.52
C GLY A 103 4.50 -12.91 -11.87
N LEU A 104 3.75 -12.14 -11.07
CA LEU A 104 2.52 -12.62 -10.45
C LEU A 104 1.42 -12.90 -11.49
N PHE A 105 1.27 -12.05 -12.50
CA PHE A 105 0.26 -12.22 -13.55
C PHE A 105 0.51 -13.50 -14.36
N LEU A 106 1.75 -13.74 -14.77
CA LEU A 106 2.14 -14.94 -15.51
C LEU A 106 2.21 -16.18 -14.61
N GLY A 107 2.64 -16.02 -13.35
CA GLY A 107 2.71 -17.09 -12.37
C GLY A 107 1.39 -17.44 -11.70
N ALA A 108 0.34 -16.63 -11.88
CA ALA A 108 -0.97 -16.85 -11.25
C ALA A 108 -1.54 -18.27 -11.48
N PRO A 109 -1.52 -18.89 -12.66
CA PRO A 109 -2.03 -20.25 -12.85
C PRO A 109 -1.20 -21.28 -12.08
N TRP A 110 0.14 -21.14 -12.02
CA TRP A 110 1.00 -22.03 -11.27
C TRP A 110 0.78 -21.92 -9.77
N MET A 111 0.67 -20.69 -9.25
CA MET A 111 0.37 -20.43 -7.83
C MET A 111 -1.02 -20.94 -7.42
N ALA A 112 -2.02 -20.75 -8.29
CA ALA A 112 -3.38 -21.20 -8.03
C ALA A 112 -3.46 -22.74 -7.94
N THR A 113 -2.71 -23.46 -8.76
CA THR A 113 -2.73 -24.94 -8.81
C THR A 113 -1.87 -25.56 -7.70
N HIS A 114 -0.65 -25.06 -7.47
CA HIS A 114 0.32 -25.71 -6.59
C HIS A 114 0.29 -25.18 -5.14
N TRP A 115 -0.06 -23.92 -4.92
CA TRP A 115 -0.08 -23.34 -3.57
C TRP A 115 -1.47 -23.24 -2.99
N ILE A 116 -2.46 -22.80 -3.79
CA ILE A 116 -3.82 -22.58 -3.32
C ILE A 116 -4.69 -23.83 -3.51
N GLY A 117 -4.38 -24.65 -4.54
CA GLY A 117 -5.15 -25.85 -4.87
C GLY A 117 -6.53 -25.52 -5.50
N ASN A 118 -6.76 -24.29 -5.94
CA ASN A 118 -8.00 -23.86 -6.54
C ASN A 118 -7.75 -22.98 -7.78
N VAL A 119 -8.11 -23.51 -8.96
CA VAL A 119 -7.92 -22.83 -10.25
C VAL A 119 -8.80 -21.59 -10.40
N GLN A 120 -9.91 -21.55 -9.69
CA GLN A 120 -10.92 -20.50 -9.78
C GLN A 120 -10.45 -19.15 -9.18
N VAL A 121 -9.29 -19.14 -8.50
CA VAL A 121 -8.67 -17.95 -7.89
C VAL A 121 -7.79 -17.18 -8.88
N ILE A 122 -7.49 -17.75 -10.05
CA ILE A 122 -6.64 -17.13 -11.07
C ILE A 122 -7.07 -15.70 -11.42
N PRO A 123 -8.38 -15.42 -11.66
CA PRO A 123 -8.81 -14.06 -11.98
C PRO A 123 -8.53 -13.06 -10.85
N SER A 124 -8.69 -13.47 -9.58
CA SER A 124 -8.42 -12.64 -8.41
C SER A 124 -6.93 -12.30 -8.27
N LEU A 125 -6.04 -13.28 -8.51
CA LEU A 125 -4.59 -13.05 -8.52
C LEU A 125 -4.14 -12.13 -9.66
N ARG A 126 -4.69 -12.33 -10.85
CA ARG A 126 -4.40 -11.46 -12.00
C ARG A 126 -4.88 -10.02 -11.77
N LEU A 127 -6.08 -9.87 -11.20
CA LEU A 127 -6.61 -8.57 -10.84
C LEU A 127 -5.73 -7.89 -9.80
N PHE A 128 -5.29 -8.63 -8.79
CA PHE A 128 -4.36 -8.12 -7.78
C PHE A 128 -3.03 -7.66 -8.42
N ALA A 129 -2.49 -8.43 -9.36
CA ALA A 129 -1.27 -8.08 -10.08
C ALA A 129 -1.40 -6.74 -10.84
N VAL A 130 -2.57 -6.45 -11.43
CA VAL A 130 -2.82 -5.16 -12.11
C VAL A 130 -2.82 -3.99 -11.13
N PHE A 131 -3.35 -4.16 -9.92
CA PHE A 131 -3.37 -3.10 -8.91
C PHE A 131 -2.07 -2.98 -8.12
N LEU A 132 -1.19 -3.96 -8.16
CA LEU A 132 0.06 -3.98 -7.40
C LEU A 132 0.93 -2.72 -7.62
N PRO A 133 1.17 -2.24 -8.85
CA PRO A 133 1.94 -1.01 -9.07
C PRO A 133 1.30 0.22 -8.40
N VAL A 134 -0.03 0.32 -8.44
CA VAL A 134 -0.76 1.44 -7.83
C VAL A 134 -0.57 1.44 -6.32
N VAL A 135 -0.67 0.27 -5.68
CA VAL A 135 -0.44 0.11 -4.23
C VAL A 135 1.00 0.46 -3.86
N CYS A 136 1.98 0.04 -4.66
CA CYS A 136 3.39 0.37 -4.41
C CYS A 136 3.65 1.88 -4.55
N LEU A 137 3.04 2.54 -5.54
CA LEU A 137 3.13 3.99 -5.73
C LEU A 137 2.47 4.77 -4.58
N SER A 138 1.33 4.31 -4.06
CA SER A 138 0.72 4.91 -2.86
C SER A 138 1.64 4.80 -1.65
N GLY A 139 2.41 3.71 -1.53
CA GLY A 139 3.46 3.52 -0.53
C GLY A 139 4.58 4.57 -0.61
N VAL A 140 5.03 4.94 -1.82
CA VAL A 140 6.01 6.02 -2.03
C VAL A 140 5.47 7.35 -1.51
N MET A 141 4.23 7.69 -1.86
CA MET A 141 3.58 8.93 -1.39
C MET A 141 3.38 8.93 0.13
N SER A 142 2.98 7.81 0.71
CA SER A 142 2.87 7.65 2.16
C SER A 142 4.22 7.89 2.86
N GLY A 143 5.33 7.37 2.31
CA GLY A 143 6.69 7.64 2.79
C GLY A 143 7.02 9.14 2.77
N TYR A 144 6.69 9.84 1.69
CA TYR A 144 6.87 11.28 1.56
C TYR A 144 6.10 12.07 2.63
N PHE A 145 4.79 11.83 2.78
CA PHE A 145 3.95 12.54 3.76
C PHE A 145 4.38 12.27 5.21
N THR A 146 4.88 11.06 5.49
CA THR A 146 5.45 10.70 6.79
C THR A 146 6.70 11.53 7.08
N ALA A 147 7.64 11.63 6.14
CA ALA A 147 8.86 12.42 6.28
C ALA A 147 8.59 13.92 6.36
N ALA A 148 7.58 14.41 5.62
CA ALA A 148 7.14 15.80 5.68
C ALA A 148 6.40 16.17 6.99
N ASN A 149 6.30 15.24 7.94
CA ASN A 149 5.60 15.40 9.22
C ASN A 149 4.11 15.79 9.06
N ARG A 150 3.47 15.33 7.97
CA ARG A 150 2.04 15.53 7.69
C ARG A 150 1.22 14.30 8.02
N ILE A 151 1.50 13.73 9.18
CA ILE A 151 0.91 12.47 9.64
C ILE A 151 -0.62 12.55 9.73
N GLY A 152 -1.17 13.71 10.14
CA GLY A 152 -2.63 13.90 10.23
C GLY A 152 -3.33 13.81 8.88
N THR A 153 -2.73 14.37 7.82
CA THR A 153 -3.26 14.27 6.46
C THR A 153 -3.20 12.85 5.94
N LEU A 154 -2.08 12.16 6.20
CA LEU A 154 -1.91 10.76 5.83
C LEU A 154 -2.95 9.87 6.52
N ALA A 155 -3.14 10.03 7.84
CA ALA A 155 -4.13 9.30 8.61
C ALA A 155 -5.56 9.52 8.08
N ALA A 156 -5.91 10.76 7.71
CA ALA A 156 -7.22 11.06 7.12
C ALA A 156 -7.43 10.35 5.77
N VAL A 157 -6.39 10.28 4.94
CA VAL A 157 -6.45 9.57 3.66
C VAL A 157 -6.53 8.04 3.89
N GLU A 158 -5.80 7.48 4.84
CA GLU A 158 -5.87 6.06 5.21
C GLU A 158 -7.26 5.67 5.73
N VAL A 159 -7.90 6.54 6.54
CA VAL A 159 -9.31 6.35 6.96
C VAL A 159 -10.24 6.35 5.76
N ALA A 160 -10.10 7.32 4.86
CA ALA A 160 -10.92 7.41 3.65
C ALA A 160 -10.72 6.18 2.73
N GLU A 161 -9.48 5.70 2.60
CA GLU A 161 -9.14 4.48 1.87
C GLU A 161 -9.87 3.28 2.44
N GLN A 162 -9.82 3.08 3.76
CA GLN A 162 -10.46 1.96 4.43
C GLN A 162 -11.98 1.98 4.22
N LEU A 163 -12.61 3.15 4.39
CA LEU A 163 -14.05 3.31 4.16
C LEU A 163 -14.41 3.07 2.70
N CYS A 164 -13.64 3.63 1.76
CA CYS A 164 -13.85 3.43 0.32
C CYS A 164 -13.74 1.93 -0.04
N SER A 165 -12.71 1.24 0.46
CA SER A 165 -12.53 -0.20 0.25
C SER A 165 -13.74 -1.01 0.74
N MET A 166 -14.26 -0.69 1.93
CA MET A 166 -15.45 -1.35 2.49
C MET A 166 -16.69 -1.11 1.65
N VAL A 167 -16.94 0.15 1.27
CA VAL A 167 -18.11 0.52 0.47
C VAL A 167 -18.06 -0.16 -0.90
N VAL A 168 -16.93 -0.10 -1.59
CA VAL A 168 -16.76 -0.73 -2.91
C VAL A 168 -16.88 -2.24 -2.81
N THR A 169 -16.29 -2.86 -1.79
CA THR A 169 -16.42 -4.32 -1.57
C THR A 169 -17.86 -4.71 -1.31
N LEU A 170 -18.58 -4.00 -0.44
CA LEU A 170 -19.99 -4.29 -0.16
C LEU A 170 -20.86 -4.07 -1.40
N ALA A 171 -20.68 -2.97 -2.11
CA ALA A 171 -21.43 -2.69 -3.33
C ALA A 171 -21.20 -3.78 -4.40
N SER A 172 -19.94 -4.18 -4.60
CA SER A 172 -19.61 -5.23 -5.57
C SER A 172 -20.12 -6.61 -5.15
N LEU A 173 -20.12 -6.93 -3.86
CA LEU A 173 -20.73 -8.16 -3.33
C LEU A 173 -22.23 -8.18 -3.56
N PHE A 174 -22.91 -7.07 -3.32
CA PHE A 174 -24.36 -6.96 -3.50
C PHE A 174 -24.79 -7.10 -4.97
N LEU A 175 -23.96 -6.53 -5.89
CA LEU A 175 -24.28 -6.49 -7.31
C LEU A 175 -23.85 -7.76 -8.07
N TRP A 176 -22.74 -8.43 -7.65
CA TRP A 176 -22.09 -9.43 -8.50
C TRP A 176 -21.80 -10.77 -7.85
N ALA A 177 -21.65 -10.84 -6.51
CA ALA A 177 -21.08 -12.04 -5.91
C ALA A 177 -22.10 -13.17 -5.68
N GLY A 178 -23.37 -12.84 -5.46
CA GLY A 178 -24.34 -13.85 -5.05
C GLY A 178 -23.83 -14.65 -3.83
N LYS A 179 -23.81 -15.99 -3.94
CA LYS A 179 -23.25 -16.90 -2.92
C LYS A 179 -21.91 -17.53 -3.32
N ASP A 180 -21.32 -17.11 -4.45
CA ASP A 180 -20.10 -17.71 -4.98
C ASP A 180 -18.86 -17.15 -4.28
N ALA A 181 -18.10 -18.02 -3.61
CA ALA A 181 -16.88 -17.64 -2.89
C ALA A 181 -15.81 -16.99 -3.79
N GLU A 182 -15.73 -17.41 -5.05
CA GLU A 182 -14.79 -16.89 -6.03
C GLU A 182 -15.07 -15.46 -6.46
N ARG A 183 -16.33 -15.17 -6.77
CA ARG A 183 -16.78 -13.81 -7.11
C ARG A 183 -16.61 -12.89 -5.92
N SER A 184 -16.82 -13.41 -4.71
CA SER A 184 -16.58 -12.67 -3.48
C SER A 184 -15.10 -12.30 -3.30
N CYS A 185 -14.18 -13.22 -3.66
CA CYS A 185 -12.75 -12.94 -3.65
C CYS A 185 -12.38 -11.84 -4.65
N LEU A 186 -12.92 -11.90 -5.87
CA LEU A 186 -12.74 -10.84 -6.88
C LEU A 186 -13.25 -9.48 -6.35
N CYS A 187 -14.42 -9.43 -5.70
CA CYS A 187 -14.99 -8.21 -5.14
C CYS A 187 -14.10 -7.59 -4.06
N VAL A 188 -13.50 -8.40 -3.20
CA VAL A 188 -12.58 -7.93 -2.15
C VAL A 188 -11.32 -7.33 -2.78
N VAL A 189 -10.72 -8.02 -3.76
CA VAL A 189 -9.53 -7.52 -4.47
C VAL A 189 -9.85 -6.24 -5.25
N LEU A 190 -11.01 -6.17 -5.91
CA LEU A 190 -11.50 -4.96 -6.57
C LEU A 190 -11.64 -3.80 -5.57
N GLY A 191 -12.26 -4.03 -4.43
CA GLY A 191 -12.43 -3.00 -3.39
C GLY A 191 -11.10 -2.44 -2.92
N GLY A 192 -10.12 -3.31 -2.65
CA GLY A 192 -8.76 -2.91 -2.30
C GLY A 192 -8.03 -2.16 -3.43
N GLY A 193 -8.16 -2.62 -4.67
CA GLY A 193 -7.53 -1.98 -5.83
C GLY A 193 -8.09 -0.59 -6.13
N VAL A 194 -9.41 -0.44 -6.13
CA VAL A 194 -10.08 0.85 -6.36
C VAL A 194 -9.73 1.84 -5.25
N SER A 195 -9.74 1.40 -3.98
CA SER A 195 -9.37 2.26 -2.86
C SER A 195 -7.92 2.73 -2.97
N ALA A 196 -6.98 1.86 -3.39
CA ALA A 196 -5.60 2.25 -3.63
C ALA A 196 -5.46 3.30 -4.74
N CYS A 197 -6.27 3.22 -5.81
CA CYS A 197 -6.32 4.26 -6.85
C CYS A 197 -6.80 5.61 -6.29
N VAL A 198 -7.85 5.59 -5.46
CA VAL A 198 -8.37 6.81 -4.80
C VAL A 198 -7.32 7.40 -3.88
N THR A 199 -6.63 6.57 -3.09
CA THR A 199 -5.55 7.00 -2.19
C THR A 199 -4.41 7.64 -2.97
N LEU A 200 -3.92 6.97 -4.02
CA LEU A 200 -2.85 7.50 -4.85
C LEU A 200 -3.23 8.85 -5.46
N THR A 201 -4.42 8.96 -6.05
CA THR A 201 -4.91 10.21 -6.65
C THR A 201 -5.07 11.32 -5.61
N ALA A 202 -5.60 11.02 -4.44
CA ALA A 202 -5.75 11.97 -3.34
C ALA A 202 -4.38 12.47 -2.85
N LEU A 203 -3.42 11.59 -2.62
CA LEU A 203 -2.07 11.95 -2.15
C LEU A 203 -1.30 12.77 -3.21
N VAL A 204 -1.38 12.36 -4.48
CA VAL A 204 -0.76 13.11 -5.59
C VAL A 204 -1.39 14.49 -5.71
N TRP A 205 -2.72 14.61 -5.65
CA TRP A 205 -3.43 15.88 -5.72
C TRP A 205 -3.05 16.81 -4.56
N LEU A 206 -2.98 16.28 -3.33
CA LEU A 206 -2.51 17.03 -2.17
C LEU A 206 -1.08 17.54 -2.35
N ARG A 207 -0.20 16.71 -2.94
CA ARG A 207 1.18 17.10 -3.22
C ARG A 207 1.29 18.16 -4.29
N VAL A 208 0.49 18.08 -5.36
CA VAL A 208 0.48 19.07 -6.45
C VAL A 208 -0.04 20.43 -5.97
N ARG A 209 -0.97 20.46 -5.05
CA ARG A 209 -1.44 21.70 -4.40
C ARG A 209 -0.35 22.42 -3.59
N GLU A 210 0.66 21.70 -3.16
CA GLU A 210 1.82 22.25 -2.49
C GLU A 210 2.76 22.84 -3.55
N LYS A 211 2.69 24.17 -3.75
CA LYS A 211 3.63 24.88 -4.63
C LYS A 211 5.07 24.63 -4.15
N SER A 212 5.78 23.71 -4.78
CA SER A 212 7.21 23.47 -4.51
C SER A 212 8.03 24.32 -5.50
N PRO A 213 9.00 25.10 -5.03
CA PRO A 213 9.92 25.80 -5.94
C PRO A 213 10.73 24.76 -6.73
N SER A 214 10.80 24.93 -8.06
CA SER A 214 11.63 24.11 -8.93
C SER A 214 13.11 24.39 -8.67
N GLY A 215 13.87 23.33 -8.38
CA GLY A 215 15.30 23.36 -8.17
C GLY A 215 16.07 22.63 -9.27
N GLN A 216 17.40 22.82 -9.29
CA GLN A 216 18.28 22.15 -10.25
C GLN A 216 18.38 20.64 -9.96
N PRO A 217 18.43 19.79 -11.00
CA PRO A 217 18.51 18.34 -10.84
C PRO A 217 19.87 17.91 -10.24
N ILE A 218 19.81 17.18 -9.13
CA ILE A 218 20.99 16.54 -8.53
C ILE A 218 20.94 15.05 -8.86
N PRO A 219 22.08 14.34 -9.02
CA PRO A 219 22.12 12.91 -9.30
C PRO A 219 21.66 12.08 -8.07
N VAL A 220 20.35 11.98 -7.88
CA VAL A 220 19.71 11.24 -6.77
C VAL A 220 19.75 9.73 -7.01
N ARG A 221 19.86 9.30 -8.28
CA ARG A 221 19.77 7.89 -8.70
C ARG A 221 20.75 6.98 -7.97
N GLN A 222 22.01 7.38 -7.82
CA GLN A 222 23.02 6.58 -7.11
C GLN A 222 22.73 6.50 -5.61
N ARG A 223 22.32 7.60 -5.00
CA ARG A 223 21.94 7.63 -3.58
C ARG A 223 20.70 6.76 -3.30
N LEU A 224 19.73 6.75 -4.21
CA LEU A 224 18.54 5.92 -4.10
C LEU A 224 18.93 4.43 -4.13
N LEU A 225 19.74 3.99 -5.08
CA LEU A 225 20.17 2.60 -5.17
C LEU A 225 20.97 2.16 -3.93
N HIS A 226 21.87 3.01 -3.43
CA HIS A 226 22.63 2.72 -2.20
C HIS A 226 21.75 2.66 -0.94
N ALA A 227 20.64 3.40 -0.89
CA ALA A 227 19.71 3.35 0.23
C ALA A 227 18.65 2.24 0.06
N ALA A 228 18.10 2.06 -1.14
CA ALA A 228 17.01 1.12 -1.38
C ALA A 228 17.44 -0.36 -1.25
N VAL A 229 18.64 -0.72 -1.72
CA VAL A 229 19.11 -2.12 -1.70
C VAL A 229 19.24 -2.69 -0.27
N PRO A 230 19.95 -2.03 0.68
CA PRO A 230 20.05 -2.56 2.04
C PRO A 230 18.72 -2.47 2.80
N LEU A 231 17.88 -1.46 2.51
CA LEU A 231 16.57 -1.30 3.13
C LEU A 231 15.57 -2.35 2.62
N ALA A 232 15.65 -2.73 1.33
CA ALA A 232 14.86 -3.83 0.79
C ALA A 232 15.18 -5.15 1.51
N GLY A 233 16.46 -5.44 1.75
CA GLY A 233 16.86 -6.60 2.53
C GLY A 233 16.31 -6.59 3.96
N ALA A 234 16.35 -5.45 4.63
CA ALA A 234 15.81 -5.28 5.97
C ALA A 234 14.28 -5.45 6.02
N ASP A 235 13.55 -4.94 5.04
CA ASP A 235 12.09 -5.07 4.96
C ASP A 235 11.66 -6.52 4.68
N VAL A 236 12.39 -7.25 3.84
CA VAL A 236 12.15 -8.69 3.59
C VAL A 236 12.38 -9.49 4.87
N VAL A 237 13.50 -9.28 5.57
CA VAL A 237 13.80 -9.95 6.85
C VAL A 237 12.71 -9.65 7.89
N ARG A 238 12.31 -8.40 8.00
CA ARG A 238 11.25 -7.97 8.93
C ARG A 238 9.90 -8.64 8.59
N SER A 239 9.58 -8.76 7.32
CA SER A 239 8.36 -9.43 6.87
C SER A 239 8.39 -10.93 7.18
N CYS A 240 9.54 -11.60 6.96
CA CYS A 240 9.71 -13.01 7.32
C CYS A 240 9.54 -13.25 8.83
N ILE A 241 10.07 -12.35 9.68
CA ILE A 241 9.95 -12.44 11.14
C ILE A 241 8.51 -12.19 11.61
N SER A 242 7.76 -11.32 10.93
CA SER A 242 6.38 -11.00 11.32
C SER A 242 5.37 -12.07 10.90
N THR A 243 5.76 -13.03 10.06
CA THR A 243 4.89 -14.10 9.52
C THR A 243 5.06 -15.40 10.31
N THR A 244 6.06 -15.47 11.18
CA THR A 244 6.26 -16.54 12.18
C THR A 244 5.57 -16.21 13.49
#